data_00a667af9d2fa8d0f30add19a414b7be
#
_entry.id   00a667af9d2fa8d0f30add19a414b7be
#
_cell.length_a   1.000
_cell.length_b   1.000
_cell.length_c   1.000
_cell.angle_alpha   90.00
_cell.angle_beta   90.00
_cell.angle_gamma   90.00
#
_symmetry.space_group_name_H-M   'P 1'
#
loop_
_entity.id
_entity.type
_entity.pdbx_description
1 polymer ?
#
loop_
_entity_poly.entity_id
_entity_poly.type
_entity_poly.pdbx_seq_one_letter_code
_entity_poly.pdbx_strand_id
1 'polypeptide(L)'
;MVRSAAAFGLDALVFADHATHIPPARAAELSAKFAPFRVFRGIEVSVAEGEDIVVLGAYEPRLEAPGLSYAEVFSIVRGCGGFLILAHPFRYHESVEVDLAERPVDAIELHSICISGRDEGRIRELIRQVGCRTVHDSDAHRAEHVGIFHNLLHGTPANEAELIALLRAGEYECCRYDGRIEKRNREVEAEEAKMRDYIARGLDGKTFREETGGNMDHFVKVRRGGTYML
;
A
#
# COMPACT_ATOMS: atom_id res chain seq x y z
N MET A 1 -15.62 0.93 -0.84
CA MET A 1 -14.60 0.00 -0.31
C MET A 1 -15.22 -1.09 0.56
N VAL A 2 -15.73 -0.87 1.79
CA VAL A 2 -16.19 -1.90 2.75
C VAL A 2 -17.19 -2.89 2.15
N ARG A 3 -18.24 -2.39 1.43
CA ARG A 3 -19.21 -3.28 0.77
C ARG A 3 -18.53 -4.22 -0.25
N SER A 4 -17.56 -3.73 -1.00
CA SER A 4 -16.83 -4.51 -1.98
C SER A 4 -15.94 -5.56 -1.31
N ALA A 5 -15.27 -5.19 -0.23
CA ALA A 5 -14.44 -6.10 0.55
C ALA A 5 -15.26 -7.24 1.15
N ALA A 6 -16.37 -6.93 1.81
CA ALA A 6 -17.28 -7.93 2.39
C ALA A 6 -17.89 -8.83 1.31
N ALA A 7 -18.30 -8.27 0.17
CA ALA A 7 -18.82 -9.05 -0.97
C ALA A 7 -17.75 -9.95 -1.60
N PHE A 8 -16.48 -9.58 -1.48
CA PHE A 8 -15.34 -10.38 -1.95
C PHE A 8 -14.99 -11.53 -0.97
N GLY A 9 -15.49 -11.47 0.26
CA GLY A 9 -15.21 -12.47 1.29
C GLY A 9 -14.08 -12.12 2.23
N LEU A 10 -13.65 -10.85 2.26
CA LEU A 10 -12.76 -10.37 3.31
C LEU A 10 -13.55 -10.15 4.60
N ASP A 11 -12.90 -10.35 5.74
CA ASP A 11 -13.48 -10.15 7.07
C ASP A 11 -13.15 -8.76 7.64
N ALA A 12 -12.13 -8.10 7.10
CA ALA A 12 -11.68 -6.80 7.56
C ALA A 12 -10.99 -5.97 6.47
N LEU A 13 -10.89 -4.66 6.72
CA LEU A 13 -10.06 -3.71 6.00
C LEU A 13 -9.30 -2.81 6.98
N VAL A 14 -8.08 -2.44 6.61
CA VAL A 14 -7.39 -1.28 7.14
C VAL A 14 -7.59 -0.12 6.17
N PHE A 15 -8.07 1.03 6.65
CA PHE A 15 -8.00 2.28 5.91
C PHE A 15 -6.70 3.00 6.26
N ALA A 16 -5.89 3.25 5.25
CA ALA A 16 -4.61 3.96 5.35
C ALA A 16 -4.58 5.07 4.28
N ASP A 17 -5.44 6.08 4.47
CA ASP A 17 -5.50 7.22 3.54
C ASP A 17 -4.23 8.07 3.69
N HIS A 18 -3.81 8.73 2.58
CA HIS A 18 -2.65 9.63 2.61
C HIS A 18 -2.87 10.80 3.58
N ALA A 19 -1.91 10.97 4.50
CA ALA A 19 -1.84 12.07 5.46
C ALA A 19 -3.14 12.33 6.25
N THR A 20 -3.98 11.33 6.43
CA THR A 20 -5.27 11.48 7.13
C THR A 20 -5.70 10.17 7.79
N HIS A 21 -5.98 10.22 9.08
CA HIS A 21 -6.62 9.11 9.77
C HIS A 21 -8.13 9.13 9.56
N ILE A 22 -8.72 7.99 9.24
CA ILE A 22 -10.17 7.85 9.35
C ILE A 22 -10.60 8.10 10.81
N PRO A 23 -11.64 8.95 11.06
CA PRO A 23 -12.12 9.20 12.42
C PRO A 23 -12.55 7.91 13.13
N PRO A 24 -12.23 7.71 14.43
CA PRO A 24 -12.56 6.49 15.15
C PRO A 24 -14.06 6.20 15.16
N ALA A 25 -14.89 7.23 15.28
CA ALA A 25 -16.35 7.08 15.19
C ALA A 25 -16.81 6.55 13.83
N ARG A 26 -16.13 6.94 12.73
CA ARG A 26 -16.45 6.47 11.39
C ARG A 26 -16.05 5.02 11.19
N ALA A 27 -14.88 4.61 11.68
CA ALA A 27 -14.45 3.21 11.64
C ALA A 27 -15.40 2.31 12.44
N ALA A 28 -15.83 2.75 13.64
CA ALA A 28 -16.81 2.04 14.46
C ALA A 28 -18.18 1.95 13.78
N GLU A 29 -18.67 3.03 13.18
CA GLU A 29 -19.93 3.06 12.42
C GLU A 29 -19.91 2.04 11.27
N LEU A 30 -18.81 2.02 10.50
CA LEU A 30 -18.65 1.10 9.37
C LEU A 30 -18.58 -0.35 9.86
N SER A 31 -17.85 -0.64 10.92
CA SER A 31 -17.79 -1.97 11.53
C SER A 31 -19.16 -2.43 12.01
N ALA A 32 -19.91 -1.55 12.69
CA ALA A 32 -21.26 -1.88 13.15
C ALA A 32 -22.23 -2.13 11.98
N LYS A 33 -22.16 -1.29 10.94
CA LYS A 33 -23.03 -1.38 9.76
C LYS A 33 -22.80 -2.65 8.93
N PHE A 34 -21.59 -3.16 8.89
CA PHE A 34 -21.20 -4.31 8.09
C PHE A 34 -20.82 -5.54 8.92
N ALA A 35 -21.22 -5.58 10.21
CA ALA A 35 -20.92 -6.70 11.09
C ALA A 35 -21.25 -8.06 10.44
N PRO A 36 -20.38 -9.08 10.58
CA PRO A 36 -19.19 -9.15 11.46
C PRO A 36 -17.92 -8.51 10.90
N PHE A 37 -17.98 -7.87 9.72
CA PHE A 37 -16.84 -7.21 9.07
C PHE A 37 -16.23 -6.12 9.97
N ARG A 38 -14.89 -6.03 10.00
CA ARG A 38 -14.17 -5.05 10.82
C ARG A 38 -13.46 -4.02 9.96
N VAL A 39 -13.42 -2.80 10.46
CA VAL A 39 -12.67 -1.68 9.89
C VAL A 39 -11.60 -1.25 10.89
N PHE A 40 -10.35 -1.39 10.51
CA PHE A 40 -9.20 -0.92 11.26
C PHE A 40 -8.67 0.39 10.68
N ARG A 41 -7.91 1.13 11.50
CA ARG A 41 -7.38 2.43 11.13
C ARG A 41 -5.87 2.37 10.97
N GLY A 42 -5.39 2.99 9.93
CA GLY A 42 -4.01 3.28 9.66
C GLY A 42 -3.88 4.67 9.04
N ILE A 43 -2.71 5.00 8.60
CA ILE A 43 -2.39 6.19 7.79
C ILE A 43 -1.23 5.86 6.86
N GLU A 44 -1.24 6.40 5.66
CA GLU A 44 -0.09 6.39 4.77
C GLU A 44 0.59 7.75 4.83
N VAL A 45 1.87 7.77 5.21
CA VAL A 45 2.69 8.96 5.39
C VAL A 45 3.75 9.00 4.29
N SER A 46 3.66 9.99 3.40
CA SER A 46 4.75 10.29 2.45
C SER A 46 5.85 11.02 3.19
N VAL A 47 7.00 10.38 3.38
CA VAL A 47 8.13 10.98 4.08
C VAL A 47 8.95 11.91 3.17
N ALA A 48 9.72 12.81 3.77
CA ALA A 48 10.50 13.81 3.04
C ALA A 48 11.54 13.20 2.09
N GLU A 49 12.00 11.99 2.36
CA GLU A 49 12.92 11.22 1.53
C GLU A 49 12.24 10.65 0.26
N GLY A 50 10.90 10.69 0.17
CA GLY A 50 10.14 10.30 -1.03
C GLY A 50 9.59 8.88 -1.03
N GLU A 51 9.61 8.19 0.12
CA GLU A 51 8.96 6.90 0.31
C GLU A 51 7.61 7.07 1.01
N ASP A 52 6.73 6.09 0.85
CA ASP A 52 5.47 6.02 1.57
C ASP A 52 5.53 4.95 2.68
N ILE A 53 5.10 5.32 3.88
CA ILE A 53 5.11 4.48 5.07
C ILE A 53 3.68 4.30 5.57
N VAL A 54 3.17 3.09 5.51
CA VAL A 54 1.90 2.76 6.17
C VAL A 54 2.15 2.53 7.65
N VAL A 55 1.36 3.20 8.47
CA VAL A 55 1.46 3.21 9.94
C VAL A 55 0.17 2.66 10.53
N LEU A 56 0.32 1.68 11.43
CA LEU A 56 -0.79 1.13 12.24
C LEU A 56 -0.54 1.40 13.72
N GLY A 57 -1.61 1.69 14.47
CA GLY A 57 -1.56 1.78 15.93
C GLY A 57 -0.89 3.04 16.50
N ALA A 58 -0.57 4.02 15.67
CA ALA A 58 -0.15 5.35 16.10
C ALA A 58 -1.10 6.39 15.51
N TYR A 59 -1.71 7.20 16.36
CA TYR A 59 -2.76 8.16 15.99
C TYR A 59 -2.36 9.60 16.36
N GLU A 60 -1.07 9.86 16.33
CA GLU A 60 -0.53 11.19 16.60
C GLU A 60 -0.86 12.16 15.46
N PRO A 61 -1.46 13.32 15.75
CA PRO A 61 -1.83 14.30 14.72
C PRO A 61 -0.64 14.76 13.86
N ARG A 62 0.58 14.68 14.39
CA ARG A 62 1.79 15.00 13.63
C ARG A 62 1.97 14.13 12.39
N LEU A 63 1.47 12.89 12.39
CA LEU A 63 1.55 12.00 11.23
C LEU A 63 0.73 12.49 10.03
N GLU A 64 -0.23 13.40 10.26
CA GLU A 64 -1.01 14.04 9.21
C GLU A 64 -0.33 15.29 8.62
N ALA A 65 0.80 15.72 9.21
CA ALA A 65 1.55 16.87 8.73
C ALA A 65 2.46 16.48 7.54
N PRO A 66 2.54 17.33 6.49
CA PRO A 66 3.45 17.08 5.39
C PRO A 66 4.92 17.33 5.79
N GLY A 67 5.84 16.65 5.09
CA GLY A 67 7.27 16.91 5.18
C GLY A 67 7.98 16.31 6.39
N LEU A 68 7.37 15.36 7.08
CA LEU A 68 8.06 14.56 8.09
C LEU A 68 9.16 13.73 7.45
N SER A 69 10.33 13.69 8.08
CA SER A 69 11.37 12.72 7.73
C SER A 69 10.99 11.31 8.21
N TYR A 70 11.55 10.29 7.58
CA TYR A 70 11.39 8.91 8.02
C TYR A 70 11.80 8.72 9.49
N ALA A 71 12.89 9.36 9.92
CA ALA A 71 13.36 9.31 11.30
C ALA A 71 12.33 9.84 12.31
N GLU A 72 11.59 10.92 11.96
CA GLU A 72 10.52 11.46 12.82
C GLU A 72 9.33 10.50 12.86
N VAL A 73 8.88 9.97 11.70
CA VAL A 73 7.79 9.00 11.63
C VAL A 73 8.15 7.75 12.44
N PHE A 74 9.37 7.21 12.26
CA PHE A 74 9.86 6.07 13.01
C PHE A 74 9.79 6.31 14.52
N SER A 75 10.29 7.47 14.99
CA SER A 75 10.32 7.81 16.41
C SER A 75 8.92 7.94 17.02
N ILE A 76 7.99 8.59 16.30
CA ILE A 76 6.59 8.72 16.73
C ILE A 76 5.95 7.32 16.85
N VAL A 77 6.06 6.52 15.82
CA VAL A 77 5.38 5.22 15.75
C VAL A 77 5.95 4.24 16.80
N ARG A 78 7.27 4.22 16.97
CA ARG A 78 7.92 3.40 18.02
C ARG A 78 7.52 3.86 19.43
N GLY A 79 7.38 5.17 19.66
CA GLY A 79 6.89 5.72 20.92
C GLY A 79 5.45 5.29 21.25
N CYS A 80 4.62 5.07 20.26
CA CYS A 80 3.24 4.59 20.40
C CYS A 80 3.12 3.04 20.44
N GLY A 81 4.21 2.31 20.21
CA GLY A 81 4.14 0.86 20.03
C GLY A 81 3.48 0.44 18.71
N GLY A 82 3.39 1.34 17.73
CA GLY A 82 2.78 1.11 16.42
C GLY A 82 3.61 0.22 15.49
N PHE A 83 3.10 -0.06 14.32
CA PHE A 83 3.65 -0.94 13.28
C PHE A 83 3.92 -0.15 12.01
N LEU A 84 5.11 -0.32 11.44
CA LEU A 84 5.59 0.39 10.24
C LEU A 84 5.68 -0.58 9.07
N ILE A 85 5.12 -0.19 7.93
CA ILE A 85 5.21 -0.94 6.67
C ILE A 85 5.80 0.01 5.62
N LEU A 86 6.88 -0.40 4.94
CA LEU A 86 7.33 0.28 3.73
C LEU A 86 6.37 -0.11 2.60
N ALA A 87 5.60 0.86 2.12
CA ALA A 87 4.65 0.67 1.03
C ALA A 87 5.36 0.68 -0.33
N HIS A 88 4.87 -0.13 -1.27
CA HIS A 88 5.25 -0.18 -2.69
C HIS A 88 6.69 0.28 -3.01
N PRO A 89 7.73 -0.39 -2.44
CA PRO A 89 9.12 -0.02 -2.67
C PRO A 89 9.46 -0.03 -4.17
N PHE A 90 10.39 0.84 -4.58
CA PHE A 90 10.79 1.03 -5.98
C PHE A 90 9.71 1.63 -6.92
N ARG A 91 8.60 2.14 -6.36
CA ARG A 91 7.56 2.81 -7.16
C ARG A 91 8.07 4.12 -7.76
N TYR A 92 8.73 4.93 -6.96
CA TYR A 92 9.17 6.28 -7.33
C TYR A 92 10.65 6.38 -7.66
N HIS A 93 11.49 5.56 -7.05
CA HIS A 93 12.95 5.58 -7.12
C HIS A 93 13.51 4.21 -7.52
N GLU A 94 14.74 4.20 -8.02
CA GLU A 94 15.47 2.95 -8.31
C GLU A 94 16.07 2.32 -7.04
N SER A 95 16.15 3.06 -5.95
CA SER A 95 16.60 2.63 -4.62
C SER A 95 15.60 3.08 -3.57
N VAL A 96 15.60 2.42 -2.42
CA VAL A 96 14.86 2.88 -1.25
C VAL A 96 15.67 3.98 -0.58
N GLU A 97 15.07 5.16 -0.41
CA GLU A 97 15.74 6.37 0.01
C GLU A 97 15.76 6.56 1.55
N VAL A 98 15.11 5.67 2.30
CA VAL A 98 15.10 5.70 3.77
C VAL A 98 16.10 4.72 4.37
N ASP A 99 16.71 5.07 5.51
CA ASP A 99 17.70 4.23 6.19
C ASP A 99 17.04 3.10 6.99
N LEU A 100 16.77 1.99 6.30
CA LEU A 100 16.21 0.78 6.91
C LEU A 100 17.22 -0.02 7.75
N ALA A 101 18.52 0.25 7.60
CA ALA A 101 19.55 -0.44 8.38
C ALA A 101 19.59 0.11 9.81
N GLU A 102 19.49 1.43 9.96
CA GLU A 102 19.44 2.10 11.26
C GLU A 102 18.06 2.03 11.90
N ARG A 103 17.02 2.16 11.07
CA ARG A 103 15.60 2.25 11.50
C ARG A 103 14.74 1.25 10.72
N PRO A 104 14.81 -0.05 11.05
CA PRO A 104 14.08 -1.06 10.30
C PRO A 104 12.57 -0.93 10.49
N VAL A 105 11.82 -1.07 9.37
CA VAL A 105 10.37 -1.25 9.40
C VAL A 105 10.00 -2.63 9.95
N ASP A 106 8.76 -2.78 10.40
CA ASP A 106 8.24 -4.08 10.86
C ASP A 106 7.94 -5.01 9.68
N ALA A 107 7.49 -4.44 8.54
CA ALA A 107 7.20 -5.19 7.33
C ALA A 107 7.49 -4.36 6.06
N ILE A 108 7.62 -5.06 4.95
CA ILE A 108 7.71 -4.47 3.60
C ILE A 108 6.62 -5.10 2.74
N GLU A 109 5.95 -4.27 1.97
CA GLU A 109 5.00 -4.70 0.96
C GLU A 109 5.71 -5.47 -0.16
N LEU A 110 5.28 -6.71 -0.40
CA LEU A 110 5.81 -7.53 -1.50
C LEU A 110 4.94 -7.39 -2.75
N HIS A 111 3.64 -7.30 -2.57
CA HIS A 111 2.67 -7.16 -3.65
C HIS A 111 1.56 -6.19 -3.27
N SER A 112 1.29 -5.25 -4.18
CA SER A 112 0.10 -4.42 -4.26
C SER A 112 -0.18 -4.06 -5.71
N ILE A 113 -1.28 -3.37 -6.00
CA ILE A 113 -1.56 -2.94 -7.38
C ILE A 113 -0.62 -1.85 -7.90
N CYS A 114 0.20 -1.29 -7.02
CA CYS A 114 1.21 -0.27 -7.33
C CYS A 114 2.63 -0.83 -7.48
N ILE A 115 2.83 -2.12 -7.22
CA ILE A 115 4.11 -2.82 -7.37
C ILE A 115 4.11 -3.58 -8.70
N SER A 116 5.16 -3.37 -9.51
CA SER A 116 5.37 -4.16 -10.71
C SER A 116 5.88 -5.55 -10.36
N GLY A 117 5.36 -6.59 -11.00
CA GLY A 117 5.86 -7.96 -10.86
C GLY A 117 7.35 -8.12 -11.17
N ARG A 118 7.94 -7.19 -11.93
CA ARG A 118 9.39 -7.16 -12.20
C ARG A 118 10.23 -6.78 -10.96
N ASP A 119 9.63 -6.08 -10.01
CA ASP A 119 10.33 -5.63 -8.80
C ASP A 119 10.31 -6.68 -7.67
N GLU A 120 9.52 -7.77 -7.82
CA GLU A 120 9.38 -8.80 -6.79
C GLU A 120 10.72 -9.34 -6.28
N GLY A 121 11.65 -9.66 -7.18
CA GLY A 121 12.97 -10.19 -6.79
C GLY A 121 13.79 -9.20 -5.96
N ARG A 122 13.73 -7.91 -6.30
CA ARG A 122 14.42 -6.83 -5.57
C ARG A 122 13.78 -6.61 -4.20
N ILE A 123 12.45 -6.66 -4.11
CA ILE A 123 11.72 -6.49 -2.85
C ILE A 123 12.01 -7.66 -1.92
N ARG A 124 12.01 -8.90 -2.40
CA ARG A 124 12.39 -10.08 -1.60
C ARG A 124 13.81 -9.97 -1.05
N GLU A 125 14.74 -9.48 -1.85
CA GLU A 125 16.12 -9.24 -1.41
C GLU A 125 16.17 -8.15 -0.33
N LEU A 126 15.43 -7.04 -0.49
CA LEU A 126 15.33 -5.98 0.50
C LEU A 126 14.74 -6.49 1.83
N ILE A 127 13.67 -7.28 1.78
CA ILE A 127 13.05 -7.91 2.97
C ILE A 127 14.09 -8.77 3.71
N ARG A 128 14.87 -9.56 2.96
CA ARG A 128 15.91 -10.41 3.53
C ARG A 128 17.04 -9.60 4.19
N GLN A 129 17.44 -8.49 3.57
CA GLN A 129 18.49 -7.59 4.09
C GLN A 129 18.04 -6.87 5.37
N VAL A 130 16.81 -6.37 5.39
CA VAL A 130 16.22 -5.69 6.56
C VAL A 130 15.88 -6.69 7.68
N GLY A 131 15.56 -7.93 7.32
CA GLY A 131 15.14 -8.97 8.28
C GLY A 131 13.73 -8.74 8.83
N CYS A 132 12.88 -8.04 8.08
CA CYS A 132 11.51 -7.72 8.48
C CYS A 132 10.47 -8.72 7.94
N ARG A 133 9.19 -8.50 8.29
CA ARG A 133 8.06 -9.29 7.78
C ARG A 133 7.73 -8.89 6.34
N THR A 134 7.00 -9.77 5.67
CA THR A 134 6.39 -9.52 4.36
C THR A 134 4.91 -9.31 4.54
N VAL A 135 4.33 -8.31 3.90
CA VAL A 135 2.88 -8.14 3.84
C VAL A 135 2.43 -8.00 2.39
N HIS A 136 1.16 -8.34 2.14
CA HIS A 136 0.45 -7.99 0.93
C HIS A 136 -0.64 -6.98 1.27
N ASP A 137 -0.89 -6.03 0.41
CA ASP A 137 -2.11 -5.25 0.46
C ASP A 137 -2.62 -4.93 -0.95
N SER A 138 -3.82 -4.40 -1.02
CA SER A 138 -4.39 -4.09 -2.33
C SER A 138 -3.98 -2.71 -2.83
N ASP A 139 -3.55 -1.80 -1.97
CA ASP A 139 -3.37 -0.36 -2.26
C ASP A 139 -4.57 0.19 -3.10
N ALA A 140 -5.78 -0.17 -2.65
CA ALA A 140 -6.98 -0.07 -3.46
C ALA A 140 -7.59 1.32 -3.42
N HIS A 141 -7.41 2.10 -4.48
CA HIS A 141 -8.07 3.38 -4.71
C HIS A 141 -9.48 3.21 -5.33
N ARG A 142 -9.83 2.01 -5.81
CA ARG A 142 -11.13 1.66 -6.40
C ARG A 142 -11.69 0.40 -5.77
N ALA A 143 -13.01 0.30 -5.69
CA ALA A 143 -13.69 -0.84 -5.08
C ALA A 143 -13.38 -2.19 -5.75
N GLU A 144 -13.10 -2.18 -7.04
CA GLU A 144 -12.74 -3.36 -7.83
C GLU A 144 -11.34 -3.91 -7.54
N HIS A 145 -10.46 -3.10 -6.95
CA HIS A 145 -9.10 -3.50 -6.60
C HIS A 145 -9.00 -4.14 -5.21
N VAL A 146 -10.01 -3.94 -4.36
CA VAL A 146 -10.00 -4.48 -2.99
C VAL A 146 -9.88 -5.99 -3.00
N GLY A 147 -8.92 -6.52 -2.26
CA GLY A 147 -8.70 -7.95 -2.07
C GLY A 147 -7.91 -8.66 -3.17
N ILE A 148 -7.39 -7.94 -4.19
CA ILE A 148 -6.49 -8.55 -5.19
C ILE A 148 -5.29 -9.18 -4.48
N PHE A 149 -4.69 -8.46 -3.56
CA PHE A 149 -3.70 -8.93 -2.61
C PHE A 149 -4.24 -8.73 -1.20
N HIS A 150 -4.01 -9.67 -0.30
CA HIS A 150 -4.51 -9.66 1.07
C HIS A 150 -3.69 -10.56 1.98
N ASN A 151 -3.95 -10.49 3.28
CA ASN A 151 -3.32 -11.38 4.26
C ASN A 151 -4.42 -12.22 4.94
N LEU A 152 -4.20 -13.52 5.01
CA LEU A 152 -5.03 -14.46 5.76
C LEU A 152 -4.46 -14.57 7.19
N LEU A 153 -5.12 -13.95 8.15
CA LEU A 153 -4.69 -13.99 9.54
C LEU A 153 -5.04 -15.32 10.21
N HIS A 154 -4.15 -15.86 11.06
CA HIS A 154 -4.40 -17.05 11.85
C HIS A 154 -5.19 -16.74 13.14
N GLY A 155 -5.92 -15.62 13.16
CA GLY A 155 -6.75 -15.18 14.26
C GLY A 155 -7.74 -14.12 13.82
N THR A 156 -8.67 -13.78 14.68
CA THR A 156 -9.69 -12.75 14.42
C THR A 156 -9.46 -11.56 15.37
N PRO A 157 -8.63 -10.56 14.98
CA PRO A 157 -8.33 -9.44 15.86
C PRO A 157 -9.58 -8.61 16.13
N ALA A 158 -9.80 -8.27 17.39
CA ALA A 158 -10.92 -7.44 17.81
C ALA A 158 -10.62 -5.93 17.71
N ASN A 159 -9.35 -5.55 17.67
CA ASN A 159 -8.85 -4.18 17.63
C ASN A 159 -7.49 -4.12 16.96
N GLU A 160 -6.97 -2.89 16.75
CA GLU A 160 -5.70 -2.65 16.07
C GLU A 160 -4.49 -3.24 16.85
N ALA A 161 -4.54 -3.27 18.17
CA ALA A 161 -3.45 -3.83 18.97
C ALA A 161 -3.31 -5.35 18.75
N GLU A 162 -4.44 -6.07 18.68
CA GLU A 162 -4.44 -7.50 18.37
C GLU A 162 -4.02 -7.76 16.91
N LEU A 163 -4.45 -6.91 15.96
CA LEU A 163 -3.99 -6.98 14.57
C LEU A 163 -2.46 -6.84 14.51
N ILE A 164 -1.90 -5.82 15.16
CA ILE A 164 -0.46 -5.58 15.21
C ILE A 164 0.27 -6.75 15.86
N ALA A 165 -0.29 -7.35 16.91
CA ALA A 165 0.30 -8.52 17.57
C ALA A 165 0.41 -9.71 16.60
N LEU A 166 -0.64 -10.01 15.84
CA LEU A 166 -0.63 -11.07 14.82
C LEU A 166 0.40 -10.77 13.71
N LEU A 167 0.44 -9.52 13.22
CA LEU A 167 1.40 -9.11 12.20
C LEU A 167 2.85 -9.24 12.69
N ARG A 168 3.16 -8.82 13.92
CA ARG A 168 4.48 -8.97 14.52
C ARG A 168 4.88 -10.43 14.74
N ALA A 169 3.93 -11.25 15.16
CA ALA A 169 4.17 -12.69 15.35
C ALA A 169 4.39 -13.42 14.01
N GLY A 170 3.91 -12.84 12.89
CA GLY A 170 3.89 -13.52 11.59
C GLY A 170 2.79 -14.57 11.50
N GLU A 171 1.72 -14.40 12.28
CA GLU A 171 0.57 -15.30 12.34
C GLU A 171 -0.41 -14.99 11.21
N TYR A 172 0.09 -15.06 9.96
CA TYR A 172 -0.68 -14.83 8.73
C TYR A 172 0.02 -15.39 7.49
N GLU A 173 -0.74 -15.55 6.43
CA GLU A 173 -0.27 -15.92 5.10
C GLU A 173 -0.55 -14.79 4.12
N CYS A 174 0.43 -14.46 3.28
CA CYS A 174 0.28 -13.51 2.18
C CYS A 174 -0.45 -14.18 1.02
N CYS A 175 -1.59 -13.65 0.62
CA CYS A 175 -2.48 -14.21 -0.38
C CYS A 175 -2.67 -13.28 -1.57
N ARG A 176 -3.03 -13.86 -2.73
CA ARG A 176 -3.40 -13.13 -3.94
C ARG A 176 -4.53 -13.83 -4.67
N TYR A 177 -5.27 -13.07 -5.47
CA TYR A 177 -6.35 -13.60 -6.29
C TYR A 177 -6.00 -13.51 -7.77
N ASP A 178 -5.47 -14.61 -8.33
CA ASP A 178 -4.90 -14.67 -9.69
C ASP A 178 -5.89 -14.20 -10.77
N GLY A 179 -7.15 -14.61 -10.71
CA GLY A 179 -8.16 -14.18 -11.69
C GLY A 179 -8.39 -12.65 -11.74
N ARG A 180 -8.19 -11.95 -10.61
CA ARG A 180 -8.26 -10.48 -10.58
C ARG A 180 -6.95 -9.84 -11.05
N ILE A 181 -5.82 -10.46 -10.75
CA ILE A 181 -4.52 -10.05 -11.27
C ILE A 181 -4.53 -10.10 -12.80
N GLU A 182 -4.97 -11.19 -13.38
CA GLU A 182 -5.11 -11.32 -14.84
C GLU A 182 -6.03 -10.26 -15.43
N LYS A 183 -7.17 -9.99 -14.79
CA LYS A 183 -8.07 -8.91 -15.22
C LYS A 183 -7.36 -7.56 -15.15
N ARG A 184 -6.70 -7.26 -14.03
CA ARG A 184 -5.96 -6.00 -13.84
C ARG A 184 -4.85 -5.86 -14.86
N ASN A 185 -4.08 -6.91 -15.13
CA ASN A 185 -3.01 -6.88 -16.12
C ASN A 185 -3.53 -6.57 -17.54
N ARG A 186 -4.69 -7.09 -17.94
CA ARG A 186 -5.31 -6.69 -19.22
C ARG A 186 -5.69 -5.21 -19.27
N GLU A 187 -6.17 -4.66 -18.15
CA GLU A 187 -6.45 -3.22 -18.03
C GLU A 187 -5.18 -2.39 -18.13
N VAL A 188 -4.13 -2.80 -17.41
CA VAL A 188 -2.79 -2.17 -17.43
C VAL A 188 -2.20 -2.19 -18.83
N GLU A 189 -2.26 -3.33 -19.53
CA GLU A 189 -1.77 -3.45 -20.91
C GLU A 189 -2.43 -2.45 -21.84
N ALA A 190 -3.75 -2.28 -21.71
CA ALA A 190 -4.49 -1.29 -22.49
C ALA A 190 -4.13 0.17 -22.13
N GLU A 191 -3.92 0.45 -20.84
CA GLU A 191 -3.47 1.75 -20.35
C GLU A 191 -2.05 2.07 -20.82
N GLU A 192 -1.12 1.11 -20.72
CA GLU A 192 0.26 1.27 -21.20
C GLU A 192 0.32 1.47 -22.73
N ALA A 193 -0.53 0.78 -23.49
CA ALA A 193 -0.61 0.99 -24.94
C ALA A 193 -0.98 2.43 -25.28
N LYS A 194 -1.93 3.03 -24.55
CA LYS A 194 -2.29 4.46 -24.68
C LYS A 194 -1.11 5.36 -24.31
N MET A 195 -0.43 5.07 -23.19
CA MET A 195 0.74 5.85 -22.78
C MET A 195 1.85 5.81 -23.84
N ARG A 196 2.14 4.63 -24.41
CA ARG A 196 3.11 4.48 -25.50
C ARG A 196 2.74 5.28 -26.75
N ASP A 197 1.44 5.35 -27.12
CA ASP A 197 0.98 6.21 -28.23
C ASP A 197 1.26 7.70 -27.95
N TYR A 198 0.94 8.18 -26.74
CA TYR A 198 1.23 9.57 -26.34
C TYR A 198 2.74 9.87 -26.36
N ILE A 199 3.57 8.95 -25.86
CA ILE A 199 5.03 9.07 -25.89
C ILE A 199 5.55 9.13 -27.33
N ALA A 200 5.06 8.26 -28.22
CA ALA A 200 5.44 8.24 -29.62
C ALA A 200 5.08 9.54 -30.38
N ARG A 201 3.99 10.20 -29.96
CA ARG A 201 3.57 11.52 -30.47
C ARG A 201 4.32 12.69 -29.82
N GLY A 202 5.27 12.43 -28.92
CA GLY A 202 6.07 13.46 -28.22
C GLY A 202 5.30 14.22 -27.14
N LEU A 203 4.13 13.71 -26.70
CA LEU A 203 3.31 14.30 -25.65
C LEU A 203 3.84 13.91 -24.26
N ASP A 204 3.60 14.76 -23.28
CA ASP A 204 4.07 14.54 -21.91
C ASP A 204 2.99 13.93 -21.00
N GLY A 205 3.40 13.55 -19.78
CA GLY A 205 2.51 12.94 -18.80
C GLY A 205 1.43 13.89 -18.28
N LYS A 206 1.67 15.22 -18.33
CA LYS A 206 0.66 16.21 -17.95
C LYS A 206 -0.47 16.21 -18.96
N THR A 207 -0.16 16.27 -20.24
CA THR A 207 -1.14 16.18 -21.34
C THR A 207 -1.91 14.86 -21.25
N PHE A 208 -1.21 13.74 -21.04
CA PHE A 208 -1.85 12.44 -20.85
C PHE A 208 -2.87 12.46 -19.72
N ARG A 209 -2.49 13.01 -18.55
CA ARG A 209 -3.37 13.11 -17.38
C ARG A 209 -4.58 14.00 -17.65
N GLU A 210 -4.37 15.17 -18.26
CA GLU A 210 -5.45 16.13 -18.58
C GLU A 210 -6.48 15.53 -19.53
N GLU A 211 -6.05 14.79 -20.56
CA GLU A 211 -6.93 14.23 -21.58
C GLU A 211 -7.57 12.89 -21.19
N THR A 212 -6.90 12.07 -20.38
CA THR A 212 -7.35 10.69 -20.08
C THR A 212 -7.73 10.46 -18.63
N GLY A 213 -7.34 11.35 -17.72
CA GLY A 213 -7.40 11.14 -16.27
C GLY A 213 -6.39 10.12 -15.76
N GLY A 214 -5.43 9.71 -16.61
CA GLY A 214 -4.44 8.66 -16.27
C GLY A 214 -3.40 9.10 -15.24
N ASN A 215 -2.69 8.12 -14.70
CA ASN A 215 -1.67 8.33 -13.67
C ASN A 215 -0.34 8.79 -14.29
N MET A 216 0.20 9.90 -13.79
CA MET A 216 1.46 10.48 -14.27
C MET A 216 2.68 9.62 -13.92
N ASP A 217 2.71 8.99 -12.74
CA ASP A 217 3.84 8.18 -12.30
C ASP A 217 3.96 6.93 -13.17
N HIS A 218 2.82 6.30 -13.49
CA HIS A 218 2.76 5.21 -14.45
C HIS A 218 3.25 5.65 -15.84
N PHE A 219 2.86 6.84 -16.29
CA PHE A 219 3.33 7.39 -17.56
C PHE A 219 4.85 7.56 -17.57
N VAL A 220 5.42 8.12 -16.51
CA VAL A 220 6.88 8.29 -16.36
C VAL A 220 7.58 6.93 -16.35
N LYS A 221 7.04 5.93 -15.64
CA LYS A 221 7.58 4.56 -15.59
C LYS A 221 7.59 3.93 -16.99
N VAL A 222 6.47 4.00 -17.73
CA VAL A 222 6.36 3.49 -19.10
C VAL A 222 7.30 4.23 -20.07
N ARG A 223 7.44 5.55 -19.94
CA ARG A 223 8.37 6.37 -20.74
C ARG A 223 9.83 5.94 -20.55
N ARG A 224 10.19 5.46 -19.37
CA ARG A 224 11.53 4.91 -19.05
C ARG A 224 11.69 3.44 -19.47
N GLY A 225 10.71 2.86 -20.16
CA GLY A 225 10.75 1.46 -20.59
C GLY A 225 10.31 0.45 -19.52
N GLY A 226 9.76 0.94 -18.40
CA GLY A 226 9.21 0.10 -17.34
C GLY A 226 7.77 -0.34 -17.62
N THR A 227 7.20 -1.11 -16.70
CA THR A 227 5.82 -1.54 -16.67
C THR A 227 5.28 -1.51 -15.26
N TYR A 228 3.97 -1.44 -15.08
CA TYR A 228 3.30 -1.62 -13.79
C TYR A 228 2.30 -2.80 -13.81
N MET A 229 2.52 -3.75 -14.72
CA MET A 229 1.86 -5.06 -14.69
C MET A 229 2.25 -5.81 -13.41
N LEU A 230 1.26 -6.46 -12.78
CA LEU A 230 1.37 -7.20 -11.53
C LEU A 230 2.00 -8.58 -11.73
#